data_7736953b54912d32023b427c138e03b0
#
_entry.id   7736953b54912d32023b427c138e03b0
#
_cell.length_a   1.000
_cell.length_b   1.000
_cell.length_c   1.000
_cell.angle_alpha   90.00
_cell.angle_beta   90.00
_cell.angle_gamma   90.00
#
_symmetry.space_group_name_H-M   'P 1'
#
loop_
_entity.id
_entity.type
_entity.pdbx_description
1 polymer ?
#
loop_
_entity_poly.entity_id
_entity_poly.type
_entity_poly.pdbx_seq_one_letter_code
_entity_poly.pdbx_strand_id
1 'polypeptide(L)'
;MTTDNTGATYLAMEYLRSLGHREILYFGRRHTVTHQLRAEGYLRACRDMGLTPRIVDSSFPRSSVAGGYELARELFTKPLDYTAILASTDSNALGILRAADELGIRVPEQLSLMGFDNIASAAMPRIDLTTVEQSKREMALQAVEILLDKIERGTQGYVHQILMPSLVKRSSCRALT
;
A
#
# COMPACT_ATOMS: atom_id res chain seq x y z
N MET A 1 8.34 3.15 -18.02
CA MET A 1 8.02 1.95 -17.24
C MET A 1 7.21 2.35 -16.02
N THR A 2 6.24 1.54 -15.60
CA THR A 2 5.39 1.79 -14.44
C THR A 2 4.90 0.46 -13.85
N THR A 3 4.43 0.49 -12.59
CA THR A 3 3.71 -0.63 -11.96
C THR A 3 2.21 -0.48 -12.24
N ASP A 4 1.50 -1.60 -12.38
CA ASP A 4 0.04 -1.59 -12.33
C ASP A 4 -0.46 -1.24 -10.91
N ASN A 5 -0.57 0.06 -10.62
CA ASN A 5 -0.98 0.54 -9.30
C ASN A 5 -2.44 0.21 -8.97
N THR A 6 -3.31 0.19 -9.97
CA THR A 6 -4.73 -0.16 -9.79
C THR A 6 -4.87 -1.64 -9.48
N GLY A 7 -4.26 -2.52 -10.28
CA GLY A 7 -4.25 -3.95 -10.04
C GLY A 7 -3.53 -4.34 -8.75
N ALA A 8 -2.44 -3.65 -8.40
CA ALA A 8 -1.71 -3.83 -7.15
C ALA A 8 -2.59 -3.62 -5.90
N THR A 9 -3.35 -2.54 -5.91
CA THR A 9 -4.25 -2.23 -4.79
C THR A 9 -5.45 -3.18 -4.77
N TYR A 10 -5.94 -3.57 -5.94
CA TYR A 10 -6.97 -4.59 -6.04
C TYR A 10 -6.52 -5.93 -5.44
N LEU A 11 -5.31 -6.40 -5.77
CA LEU A 11 -4.69 -7.59 -5.20
C LEU A 11 -4.56 -7.52 -3.66
N ALA A 12 -4.18 -6.34 -3.13
CA ALA A 12 -4.13 -6.11 -1.69
C ALA A 12 -5.50 -6.27 -1.04
N MET A 13 -6.55 -5.74 -1.67
CA MET A 13 -7.92 -5.84 -1.20
C MET A 13 -8.46 -7.28 -1.27
N GLU A 14 -8.15 -8.04 -2.32
CA GLU A 14 -8.47 -9.47 -2.41
C GLU A 14 -7.86 -10.25 -1.25
N TYR A 15 -6.60 -9.97 -0.92
CA TYR A 15 -5.93 -10.62 0.20
C TYR A 15 -6.61 -10.29 1.53
N LEU A 16 -6.85 -9.02 1.85
CA LEU A 16 -7.55 -8.65 3.08
C LEU A 16 -8.95 -9.25 3.13
N ARG A 17 -9.65 -9.28 2.01
CA ARG A 17 -10.96 -9.91 1.89
C ARG A 17 -10.91 -11.43 2.13
N SER A 18 -9.86 -12.11 1.64
CA SER A 18 -9.63 -13.55 1.86
C SER A 18 -9.37 -13.88 3.34
N LEU A 19 -8.86 -12.92 4.10
CA LEU A 19 -8.69 -13.02 5.56
C LEU A 19 -9.99 -12.72 6.35
N GLY A 20 -11.10 -12.45 5.67
CA GLY A 20 -12.40 -12.18 6.28
C GLY A 20 -12.70 -10.70 6.53
N HIS A 21 -11.78 -9.79 6.26
CA HIS A 21 -12.02 -8.35 6.45
C HIS A 21 -13.10 -7.84 5.49
N ARG A 22 -14.06 -7.09 6.04
CA ARG A 22 -15.12 -6.40 5.28
C ARG A 22 -15.08 -4.88 5.51
N GLU A 23 -14.71 -4.46 6.70
CA GLU A 23 -14.52 -3.06 7.06
C GLU A 23 -13.04 -2.73 6.90
N ILE A 24 -12.65 -2.27 5.71
CA ILE A 24 -11.27 -1.97 5.32
C ILE A 24 -11.15 -0.48 5.02
N LEU A 25 -10.29 0.20 5.77
CA LEU A 25 -9.99 1.61 5.56
C LEU A 25 -8.81 1.78 4.59
N TYR A 26 -8.96 2.61 3.56
CA TYR A 26 -7.84 3.06 2.75
C TYR A 26 -7.25 4.35 3.35
N PHE A 27 -5.97 4.32 3.61
CA PHE A 27 -5.25 5.41 4.24
C PHE A 27 -4.17 5.96 3.31
N GLY A 28 -4.34 7.19 2.83
CA GLY A 28 -3.34 7.78 1.95
C GLY A 28 -3.80 9.04 1.24
N ARG A 29 -2.90 9.58 0.42
CA ARG A 29 -3.14 10.77 -0.39
C ARG A 29 -3.61 10.41 -1.79
N ARG A 30 -4.23 11.37 -2.48
CA ARG A 30 -4.66 11.25 -3.88
C ARG A 30 -4.10 12.36 -4.77
N HIS A 31 -2.97 12.98 -4.39
CA HIS A 31 -2.43 14.16 -5.09
C HIS A 31 -1.48 13.85 -6.25
N THR A 32 -0.99 12.61 -6.35
CA THR A 32 -0.18 12.18 -7.50
C THR A 32 -0.94 11.14 -8.31
N VAL A 33 -0.60 11.02 -9.60
CA VAL A 33 -1.21 10.00 -10.48
C VAL A 33 -1.10 8.59 -9.88
N THR A 34 0.08 8.24 -9.33
CA THR A 34 0.30 6.94 -8.67
C THR A 34 -0.67 6.70 -7.52
N HIS A 35 -0.86 7.70 -6.64
CA HIS A 35 -1.77 7.56 -5.51
C HIS A 35 -3.25 7.58 -5.94
N GLN A 36 -3.59 8.31 -7.01
CA GLN A 36 -4.94 8.26 -7.59
C GLN A 36 -5.25 6.86 -8.12
N LEU A 37 -4.33 6.26 -8.88
CA LEU A 37 -4.47 4.90 -9.40
C LEU A 37 -4.60 3.85 -8.27
N ARG A 38 -3.86 4.02 -7.17
CA ARG A 38 -4.02 3.15 -5.99
C ARG A 38 -5.41 3.31 -5.35
N ALA A 39 -5.88 4.54 -5.18
CA ALA A 39 -7.22 4.80 -4.65
C ALA A 39 -8.33 4.27 -5.59
N GLU A 40 -8.15 4.39 -6.90
CA GLU A 40 -9.06 3.79 -7.90
C GLU A 40 -9.12 2.27 -7.78
N GLY A 41 -7.97 1.60 -7.58
CA GLY A 41 -7.89 0.16 -7.32
C GLY A 41 -8.68 -0.24 -6.07
N TYR A 42 -8.55 0.52 -4.99
CA TYR A 42 -9.34 0.33 -3.77
C TYR A 42 -10.84 0.49 -4.02
N LEU A 43 -11.26 1.58 -4.68
CA LEU A 43 -12.67 1.84 -4.97
C LEU A 43 -13.28 0.78 -5.89
N ARG A 44 -12.52 0.31 -6.89
CA ARG A 44 -12.91 -0.79 -7.76
C ARG A 44 -13.11 -2.08 -6.96
N ALA A 45 -12.15 -2.43 -6.10
CA ALA A 45 -12.25 -3.61 -5.25
C ALA A 45 -13.47 -3.54 -4.31
N CYS A 46 -13.73 -2.39 -3.68
CA CYS A 46 -14.91 -2.21 -2.85
C CYS A 46 -16.19 -2.47 -3.62
N ARG A 47 -16.34 -1.91 -4.83
CA ARG A 47 -17.51 -2.12 -5.69
C ARG A 47 -17.69 -3.59 -6.06
N ASP A 48 -16.62 -4.24 -6.53
CA ASP A 48 -16.68 -5.61 -7.05
C ASP A 48 -16.88 -6.64 -5.93
N MET A 49 -16.46 -6.34 -4.70
CA MET A 49 -16.58 -7.19 -3.50
C MET A 49 -17.78 -6.83 -2.60
N GLY A 50 -18.57 -5.83 -2.96
CA GLY A 50 -19.74 -5.38 -2.16
C GLY A 50 -19.35 -4.78 -0.81
N LEU A 51 -18.23 -4.03 -0.76
CA LEU A 51 -17.73 -3.35 0.44
C LEU A 51 -18.05 -1.86 0.40
N THR A 52 -18.27 -1.26 1.56
CA THR A 52 -18.45 0.20 1.68
C THR A 52 -17.09 0.89 1.65
N PRO A 53 -16.84 1.81 0.69
CA PRO A 53 -15.57 2.51 0.63
C PRO A 53 -15.37 3.46 1.82
N ARG A 54 -14.19 3.40 2.44
CA ARG A 54 -13.75 4.29 3.52
C ARG A 54 -12.35 4.80 3.22
N ILE A 55 -12.22 6.08 2.94
CA ILE A 55 -10.94 6.71 2.60
C ILE A 55 -10.63 7.81 3.59
N VAL A 56 -9.45 7.75 4.18
CA VAL A 56 -8.85 8.85 4.94
C VAL A 56 -7.73 9.45 4.11
N ASP A 57 -7.95 10.70 3.69
CA ASP A 57 -7.01 11.44 2.85
C ASP A 57 -6.11 12.32 3.72
N SER A 58 -4.80 12.16 3.55
CA SER A 58 -3.82 12.93 4.29
C SER A 58 -3.66 14.34 3.71
N SER A 59 -3.81 15.35 4.54
CA SER A 59 -3.50 16.74 4.20
C SER A 59 -1.99 17.06 4.15
N PHE A 60 -1.14 16.16 4.64
CA PHE A 60 0.32 16.35 4.64
C PHE A 60 0.89 16.37 3.22
N PRO A 61 1.89 17.23 2.94
CA PRO A 61 2.38 17.43 1.57
C PRO A 61 3.08 16.21 0.95
N ARG A 62 3.50 15.23 1.74
CA ARG A 62 4.16 13.99 1.27
C ARG A 62 3.69 12.79 2.07
N SER A 63 3.63 11.62 1.42
CA SER A 63 3.54 10.34 2.15
C SER A 63 4.80 10.16 2.99
N SER A 64 4.66 10.11 4.29
CA SER A 64 5.77 10.05 5.23
C SER A 64 5.35 9.36 6.52
N VAL A 65 6.33 8.89 7.29
CA VAL A 65 6.09 8.32 8.62
C VAL A 65 5.42 9.34 9.54
N ALA A 66 5.89 10.59 9.54
CA ALA A 66 5.29 11.64 10.36
C ALA A 66 3.84 11.94 9.97
N GLY A 67 3.56 12.08 8.67
CA GLY A 67 2.19 12.32 8.19
C GLY A 67 1.25 11.14 8.48
N GLY A 68 1.75 9.90 8.35
CA GLY A 68 1.02 8.69 8.72
C GLY A 68 0.71 8.65 10.22
N TYR A 69 1.68 9.01 11.05
CA TYR A 69 1.54 9.04 12.49
C TYR A 69 0.51 10.07 12.98
N GLU A 70 0.62 11.32 12.55
CA GLU A 70 -0.29 12.40 12.99
C GLU A 70 -1.75 12.10 12.61
N LEU A 71 -1.97 11.67 11.37
CA LEU A 71 -3.32 11.34 10.90
C LEU A 71 -3.87 10.08 11.60
N ALA A 72 -3.04 9.09 11.88
CA ALA A 72 -3.46 7.89 12.61
C ALA A 72 -3.79 8.21 14.07
N ARG A 73 -3.04 9.09 14.73
CA ARG A 73 -3.38 9.54 16.09
C ARG A 73 -4.76 10.19 16.13
N GLU A 74 -5.07 11.05 15.19
CA GLU A 74 -6.40 11.64 15.08
C GLU A 74 -7.48 10.57 14.83
N LEU A 75 -7.21 9.64 13.92
CA LEU A 75 -8.13 8.55 13.57
C LEU A 75 -8.44 7.65 14.78
N PHE A 76 -7.43 7.33 15.58
CA PHE A 76 -7.53 6.44 16.74
C PHE A 76 -8.12 7.09 18.00
N THR A 77 -8.48 8.37 17.97
CA THR A 77 -9.30 8.99 19.04
C THR A 77 -10.74 8.48 19.01
N LYS A 78 -11.16 7.88 17.91
CA LYS A 78 -12.51 7.32 17.73
C LYS A 78 -12.47 5.80 17.86
N PRO A 79 -13.57 5.16 18.24
CA PRO A 79 -13.64 3.70 18.22
C PRO A 79 -13.31 3.13 16.84
N LEU A 80 -12.59 2.02 16.79
CA LEU A 80 -12.27 1.34 15.54
C LEU A 80 -13.55 0.68 14.99
N ASP A 81 -14.08 1.25 13.92
CA ASP A 81 -15.21 0.70 13.17
C ASP A 81 -14.74 0.03 11.85
N TYR A 82 -13.46 -0.33 11.79
CA TYR A 82 -12.79 -1.06 10.73
C TYR A 82 -11.82 -2.09 11.35
N THR A 83 -11.56 -3.15 10.61
CA THR A 83 -10.73 -4.28 11.08
C THR A 83 -9.37 -4.34 10.36
N ALA A 84 -9.23 -3.61 9.28
CA ALA A 84 -7.99 -3.50 8.53
C ALA A 84 -7.77 -2.08 7.97
N ILE A 85 -6.50 -1.70 7.87
CA ILE A 85 -6.06 -0.50 7.13
C ILE A 85 -5.17 -0.95 5.98
N LEU A 86 -5.49 -0.48 4.77
CA LEU A 86 -4.61 -0.50 3.61
C LEU A 86 -3.97 0.87 3.44
N ALA A 87 -2.71 0.99 3.82
CA ALA A 87 -1.94 2.22 3.67
C ALA A 87 -1.40 2.35 2.24
N SER A 88 -1.49 3.55 1.67
CA SER A 88 -1.04 3.82 0.29
C SER A 88 0.47 3.71 0.10
N THR A 89 1.25 3.71 1.19
CA THR A 89 2.71 3.47 1.21
C THR A 89 3.14 2.82 2.52
N ASP A 90 4.27 2.12 2.51
CA ASP A 90 4.90 1.60 3.74
C ASP A 90 5.29 2.72 4.70
N SER A 91 5.70 3.87 4.20
CA SER A 91 6.00 5.03 5.06
C SER A 91 4.78 5.46 5.88
N ASN A 92 3.60 5.51 5.28
CA ASN A 92 2.37 5.77 6.02
C ASN A 92 2.07 4.65 7.01
N ALA A 93 2.24 3.38 6.60
CA ALA A 93 2.03 2.23 7.47
C ALA A 93 2.93 2.25 8.72
N LEU A 94 4.21 2.63 8.56
CA LEU A 94 5.12 2.80 9.70
C LEU A 94 4.65 3.88 10.67
N GLY A 95 4.10 4.97 10.16
CA GLY A 95 3.48 6.01 11.00
C GLY A 95 2.25 5.50 11.74
N ILE A 96 1.41 4.72 11.07
CA ILE A 96 0.23 4.08 11.68
C ILE A 96 0.65 3.11 12.78
N LEU A 97 1.67 2.25 12.53
CA LEU A 97 2.21 1.32 13.54
C LEU A 97 2.69 2.04 14.78
N ARG A 98 3.43 3.15 14.60
CA ARG A 98 3.90 3.96 15.72
C ARG A 98 2.73 4.54 16.53
N ALA A 99 1.71 5.09 15.89
CA ALA A 99 0.53 5.62 16.57
C ALA A 99 -0.26 4.51 17.29
N ALA A 100 -0.38 3.33 16.67
CA ALA A 100 -1.03 2.17 17.27
C ALA A 100 -0.30 1.70 18.53
N ASP A 101 1.03 1.59 18.48
CA ASP A 101 1.87 1.19 19.61
C ASP A 101 1.71 2.18 20.81
N GLU A 102 1.81 3.49 20.55
CA GLU A 102 1.64 4.53 21.56
C GLU A 102 0.24 4.53 22.21
N LEU A 103 -0.79 4.13 21.48
CA LEU A 103 -2.18 4.11 21.95
C LEU A 103 -2.65 2.71 22.40
N GLY A 104 -1.75 1.73 22.43
CA GLY A 104 -2.03 0.38 22.88
C GLY A 104 -2.92 -0.45 21.95
N ILE A 105 -3.01 -0.07 20.66
CA ILE A 105 -3.72 -0.82 19.63
C ILE A 105 -2.78 -1.90 19.08
N ARG A 106 -3.13 -3.16 19.31
CA ARG A 106 -2.30 -4.29 18.87
C ARG A 106 -2.51 -4.60 17.40
N VAL A 107 -1.41 -4.63 16.64
CA VAL A 107 -1.35 -5.07 15.25
C VAL A 107 -0.60 -6.41 15.23
N PRO A 108 -1.20 -7.52 14.72
CA PRO A 108 -2.46 -7.57 13.96
C PRO A 108 -3.72 -7.88 14.79
N GLU A 109 -3.65 -8.09 16.13
CA GLU A 109 -4.72 -8.69 16.94
C GLU A 109 -6.01 -7.87 16.96
N GLN A 110 -5.91 -6.54 17.01
CA GLN A 110 -7.07 -5.64 16.99
C GLN A 110 -7.26 -4.97 15.63
N LEU A 111 -6.17 -4.81 14.86
CA LEU A 111 -6.17 -4.09 13.59
C LEU A 111 -5.14 -4.71 12.65
N SER A 112 -5.58 -5.27 11.52
CA SER A 112 -4.68 -5.67 10.45
C SER A 112 -4.16 -4.44 9.70
N LEU A 113 -2.86 -4.43 9.38
CA LEU A 113 -2.24 -3.33 8.64
C LEU A 113 -1.46 -3.85 7.45
N MET A 114 -1.73 -3.27 6.29
CA MET A 114 -1.03 -3.56 5.05
C MET A 114 -0.46 -2.29 4.43
N GLY A 115 0.77 -2.37 3.94
CA GLY A 115 1.46 -1.28 3.28
C GLY A 115 1.55 -1.45 1.76
N PHE A 116 2.37 -0.61 1.14
CA PHE A 116 2.68 -0.61 -0.27
C PHE A 116 4.12 -0.10 -0.45
N ASP A 117 4.93 -0.72 -1.29
CA ASP A 117 6.29 -0.42 -1.74
C ASP A 117 7.35 -1.46 -1.34
N ASN A 118 7.16 -2.27 -0.32
CA ASN A 118 8.13 -3.20 0.25
C ASN A 118 9.50 -2.54 0.47
N ILE A 119 9.53 -1.49 1.28
CA ILE A 119 10.78 -0.84 1.69
C ILE A 119 11.54 -1.71 2.68
N ALA A 120 12.85 -1.51 2.80
CA ALA A 120 13.70 -2.33 3.70
C ALA A 120 13.20 -2.36 5.15
N SER A 121 12.68 -1.24 5.66
CA SER A 121 12.12 -1.15 7.01
C SER A 121 10.89 -2.04 7.22
N ALA A 122 10.11 -2.32 6.17
CA ALA A 122 8.93 -3.17 6.27
C ALA A 122 9.26 -4.61 6.67
N ALA A 123 10.47 -5.07 6.38
CA ALA A 123 10.95 -6.42 6.71
C ALA A 123 11.66 -6.52 8.09
N MET A 124 11.75 -5.44 8.86
CA MET A 124 12.37 -5.48 10.18
C MET A 124 11.57 -6.35 11.16
N PRO A 125 12.20 -7.17 12.01
CA PRO A 125 11.52 -8.19 12.83
C PRO A 125 10.39 -7.70 13.74
N ARG A 126 10.43 -6.44 14.19
CA ARG A 126 9.37 -5.85 15.01
C ARG A 126 8.28 -5.14 14.21
N ILE A 127 8.49 -4.98 12.92
CA ILE A 127 7.58 -4.31 11.99
C ILE A 127 6.83 -5.37 11.20
N ASP A 128 7.56 -6.26 10.56
CA ASP A 128 7.11 -7.42 9.79
C ASP A 128 5.82 -7.15 8.99
N LEU A 129 5.87 -6.05 8.21
CA LEU A 129 4.72 -5.46 7.55
C LEU A 129 4.38 -6.22 6.26
N THR A 130 3.16 -6.73 6.18
CA THR A 130 2.55 -7.21 4.92
C THR A 130 2.42 -6.03 3.95
N THR A 131 2.88 -6.18 2.73
CA THR A 131 2.96 -5.07 1.77
C THR A 131 2.89 -5.56 0.32
N VAL A 132 2.73 -4.61 -0.61
CA VAL A 132 2.84 -4.87 -2.05
C VAL A 132 4.24 -4.50 -2.54
N GLU A 133 4.90 -5.43 -3.23
CA GLU A 133 6.19 -5.21 -3.92
C GLU A 133 5.94 -4.73 -5.35
N GLN A 134 6.64 -3.67 -5.75
CA GLN A 134 6.54 -3.05 -7.07
C GLN A 134 7.53 -3.59 -8.11
N SER A 135 8.22 -4.71 -7.86
CA SER A 135 9.26 -5.26 -8.75
C SER A 135 10.36 -4.25 -9.12
N LYS A 136 10.78 -3.41 -8.16
CA LYS A 136 11.74 -2.31 -8.38
C LYS A 136 13.04 -2.74 -9.03
N ARG A 137 13.57 -3.92 -8.65
CA ARG A 137 14.80 -4.47 -9.23
C ARG A 137 14.62 -4.79 -10.71
N GLU A 138 13.53 -5.43 -11.06
CA GLU A 138 13.22 -5.77 -12.45
C GLU A 138 13.02 -4.50 -13.29
N MET A 139 12.28 -3.54 -12.75
CA MET A 139 12.09 -2.23 -13.38
C MET A 139 13.42 -1.54 -13.67
N ALA A 140 14.37 -1.56 -12.74
CA ALA A 140 15.69 -0.98 -12.91
C ALA A 140 16.50 -1.70 -14.00
N LEU A 141 16.53 -3.04 -13.98
CA LEU A 141 17.24 -3.84 -14.98
C LEU A 141 16.69 -3.60 -16.40
N GLN A 142 15.40 -3.70 -16.57
CA GLN A 142 14.76 -3.49 -17.88
C GLN A 142 14.92 -2.04 -18.38
N ALA A 143 14.90 -1.06 -17.47
CA ALA A 143 15.15 0.33 -17.86
C ALA A 143 16.59 0.52 -18.40
N VAL A 144 17.58 -0.11 -17.79
CA VAL A 144 18.98 -0.09 -18.26
C VAL A 144 19.10 -0.80 -19.60
N GLU A 145 18.51 -1.98 -19.78
CA GLU A 145 18.53 -2.72 -21.05
C GLU A 145 17.92 -1.90 -22.19
N ILE A 146 16.76 -1.29 -21.97
CA ILE A 146 16.13 -0.41 -22.97
C ILE A 146 17.02 0.78 -23.30
N LEU A 147 17.68 1.37 -22.31
CA LEU A 147 18.57 2.51 -22.54
C LEU A 147 19.81 2.12 -23.36
N LEU A 148 20.44 0.99 -23.03
CA LEU A 148 21.60 0.46 -23.77
C LEU A 148 21.23 0.13 -25.22
N ASP A 149 20.09 -0.54 -25.45
CA ASP A 149 19.61 -0.85 -26.79
C ASP A 149 19.39 0.42 -27.63
N LYS A 150 18.87 1.48 -27.03
CA LYS A 150 18.70 2.77 -27.70
C LYS A 150 20.03 3.43 -28.04
N ILE A 151 21.03 3.34 -27.19
CA ILE A 151 22.36 3.93 -27.40
C ILE A 151 23.13 3.13 -28.46
N GLU A 152 23.17 1.80 -28.36
CA GLU A 152 24.01 0.94 -29.19
C GLU A 152 23.42 0.70 -30.58
N ARG A 153 22.09 0.53 -30.65
CA ARG A 153 21.40 0.19 -31.91
C ARG A 153 20.63 1.33 -32.54
N GLY A 154 20.60 2.50 -31.88
CA GLY A 154 19.88 3.67 -32.39
C GLY A 154 18.37 3.48 -32.46
N THR A 155 17.81 2.55 -31.66
CA THR A 155 16.37 2.26 -31.68
C THR A 155 15.57 3.52 -31.30
N GLN A 156 14.62 3.89 -32.16
CA GLN A 156 13.76 5.06 -31.97
C GLN A 156 12.41 4.61 -31.38
N GLY A 157 11.73 5.52 -30.67
CA GLY A 157 10.39 5.30 -30.17
C GLY A 157 10.30 5.19 -28.64
N TYR A 158 9.05 5.17 -28.16
CA TYR A 158 8.75 5.06 -26.72
C TYR A 158 8.44 3.60 -26.37
N VAL A 159 9.06 3.11 -25.30
CA VAL A 159 8.71 1.82 -24.70
C VAL A 159 7.86 2.09 -23.47
N HIS A 160 6.60 1.69 -23.51
CA HIS A 160 5.72 1.69 -22.35
C HIS A 160 5.55 0.26 -21.85
N GLN A 161 6.03 0.00 -20.62
CA GLN A 161 5.98 -1.31 -20.00
C GLN A 161 5.36 -1.22 -18.61
N ILE A 162 4.43 -2.11 -18.34
CA ILE A 162 3.74 -2.22 -17.05
C ILE A 162 4.23 -3.49 -16.39
N LEU A 163 4.82 -3.35 -15.19
CA LEU A 163 5.27 -4.48 -14.38
C LEU A 163 4.20 -4.89 -13.40
N MET A 164 4.00 -6.21 -13.29
CA MET A 164 3.03 -6.76 -12.37
C MET A 164 3.56 -6.72 -10.93
N PRO A 165 2.77 -6.22 -9.99
CA PRO A 165 3.12 -6.22 -8.57
C PRO A 165 2.96 -7.61 -7.97
N SER A 166 3.58 -7.84 -6.81
CA SER A 166 3.40 -9.05 -6.02
C SER A 166 3.08 -8.73 -4.57
N LEU A 167 2.43 -9.68 -3.88
CA LEU A 167 2.11 -9.54 -2.47
C LEU A 167 3.21 -10.17 -1.61
N VAL A 168 3.72 -9.41 -0.66
CA VAL A 168 4.66 -9.88 0.36
C VAL A 168 3.91 -10.02 1.68
N LYS A 169 3.53 -11.25 2.02
CA LYS A 169 2.79 -11.58 3.24
C LYS A 169 3.75 -11.67 4.42
N ARG A 170 3.41 -10.98 5.50
CA ARG A 170 4.12 -10.98 6.79
C ARG A 170 3.10 -11.04 7.94
N SER A 171 3.52 -10.68 9.17
CA SER A 171 2.70 -10.88 10.37
C SER A 171 1.70 -9.75 10.67
N SER A 172 1.76 -8.60 9.99
CA SER A 172 0.91 -7.45 10.31
C SER A 172 -0.56 -7.59 9.89
N CYS A 173 -0.95 -8.70 9.25
CA CYS A 173 -2.33 -9.03 8.91
C CYS A 173 -2.69 -10.41 9.46
N ARG A 174 -3.91 -10.56 10.01
CA ARG A 174 -4.43 -11.82 10.48
C ARG A 174 -5.80 -12.15 9.88
N ALA A 175 -6.17 -13.42 9.87
CA ALA A 175 -7.54 -13.81 9.57
C ALA A 175 -8.50 -13.40 10.71
N LEU A 176 -9.68 -12.94 10.34
CA LEU A 176 -10.81 -12.80 11.26
C LEU A 176 -11.47 -14.17 11.43
N THR A 177 -11.54 -14.64 12.64
CA THR A 177 -12.27 -15.87 13.04
C THR A 177 -13.74 -15.56 13.25
#